data_8607fd1194d03dda5d41c5ab8a915712
#
_entry.id   8607fd1194d03dda5d41c5ab8a915712
#
_cell.length_a   1.000
_cell.length_b   1.000
_cell.length_c   1.000
_cell.angle_alpha   90.00
_cell.angle_beta   90.00
_cell.angle_gamma   90.00
#
_symmetry.space_group_name_H-M   'P 1'
#
loop_
_entity.id
_entity.type
_entity.pdbx_description
1 polymer ?
#
loop_
_entity_poly.entity_id
_entity_poly.type
_entity_poly.pdbx_seq_one_letter_code
_entity_poly.pdbx_strand_id
1 'polypeptide(L)'
;MDAESIERVYSAYSGFYDIVFGRFFHQSRAEAIQLLEIQEGDKVLEVGVGTGLSLYYYPESCRVIGIDFCEAMLEKGKQRVARYGLSHVDLRQMDAMKMEFEDNSFDSVFAAYVITAVPDPRQVLSEMIRVCKPQGKIVLLNHFQNRNRLISICERVVSPLCKRIGFQADLPLSSLLEGTPLLVERTESMRPLNYWKVVQCTNRKPLNWHGLNGTLPKR
;
A
#
# COMPACT_ATOMS: atom_id res chain seq x y z
N MET A 1 6.81 3.93 16.72
CA MET A 1 7.06 5.32 16.29
C MET A 1 5.69 5.95 16.12
N ASP A 2 5.51 7.19 16.61
CA ASP A 2 4.23 7.89 16.43
C ASP A 2 4.11 8.48 15.01
N ALA A 3 2.88 8.79 14.60
CA ALA A 3 2.56 9.31 13.28
C ALA A 3 3.30 10.63 12.97
N GLU A 4 3.48 11.51 13.99
CA GLU A 4 4.19 12.79 13.84
C GLU A 4 5.68 12.62 13.52
N SER A 5 6.32 11.59 14.08
CA SER A 5 7.74 11.28 13.80
C SER A 5 7.90 10.76 12.37
N ILE A 6 6.94 9.97 11.89
CA ILE A 6 6.89 9.47 10.50
C ILE A 6 6.73 10.65 9.54
N GLU A 7 5.78 11.55 9.80
CA GLU A 7 5.53 12.73 8.97
C GLU A 7 6.77 13.62 8.84
N ARG A 8 7.46 13.91 9.93
CA ARG A 8 8.72 14.72 9.93
C ARG A 8 9.82 14.09 9.08
N VAL A 9 10.00 12.77 9.18
CA VAL A 9 10.98 12.04 8.37
C VAL A 9 10.63 12.14 6.88
N TYR A 10 9.40 11.84 6.49
CA TYR A 10 8.98 11.86 5.08
C TYR A 10 8.93 13.28 4.50
N SER A 11 8.56 14.28 5.29
CA SER A 11 8.62 15.70 4.86
C SER A 11 10.05 16.12 4.53
N ALA A 12 11.04 15.76 5.35
CA ALA A 12 12.45 16.06 5.11
C ALA A 12 13.02 15.35 3.88
N TYR A 13 12.58 14.12 3.60
CA TYR A 13 13.04 13.32 2.47
C TYR A 13 12.27 13.56 1.16
N SER A 14 11.13 14.27 1.21
CA SER A 14 10.26 14.46 0.05
C SER A 14 10.96 15.01 -1.18
N GLY A 15 12.02 15.85 -1.02
CA GLY A 15 12.82 16.40 -2.12
C GLY A 15 13.74 15.40 -2.81
N PHE A 16 14.25 14.43 -2.06
CA PHE A 16 15.20 13.44 -2.55
C PHE A 16 14.52 12.11 -2.93
N TYR A 17 13.30 11.90 -2.41
CA TYR A 17 12.51 10.68 -2.58
C TYR A 17 12.29 10.33 -4.05
N ASP A 18 11.86 11.30 -4.86
CA ASP A 18 11.56 11.10 -6.28
C ASP A 18 12.80 10.73 -7.12
N ILE A 19 13.98 11.22 -6.74
CA ILE A 19 15.23 10.93 -7.46
C ILE A 19 15.68 9.49 -7.20
N VAL A 20 15.60 9.06 -5.92
CA VAL A 20 16.07 7.72 -5.50
C VAL A 20 15.03 6.65 -5.83
N PHE A 21 13.75 6.90 -5.53
CA PHE A 21 12.68 5.91 -5.65
C PHE A 21 11.93 5.97 -6.98
N GLY A 22 11.94 7.10 -7.70
CA GLY A 22 11.24 7.27 -8.96
C GLY A 22 11.78 6.38 -10.06
N ARG A 23 13.09 6.42 -10.28
CA ARG A 23 13.72 5.72 -11.42
C ARG A 23 13.89 4.22 -11.23
N PHE A 24 14.18 3.78 -9.99
CA PHE A 24 14.42 2.37 -9.69
C PHE A 24 13.13 1.53 -9.55
N PHE A 25 12.02 2.13 -9.13
CA PHE A 25 10.78 1.42 -8.81
C PHE A 25 9.63 1.72 -9.78
N HIS A 26 9.92 2.37 -10.90
CA HIS A 26 8.96 2.71 -11.94
C HIS A 26 8.28 1.45 -12.52
N GLN A 27 9.06 0.48 -12.94
CA GLN A 27 8.57 -0.74 -13.57
C GLN A 27 7.73 -1.58 -12.60
N SER A 28 8.18 -1.73 -11.35
CA SER A 28 7.46 -2.52 -10.35
C SER A 28 6.09 -1.94 -9.98
N ARG A 29 5.92 -0.59 -10.00
CA ARG A 29 4.59 0.01 -9.80
C ARG A 29 3.66 -0.25 -10.97
N ALA A 30 4.15 -0.12 -12.20
CA ALA A 30 3.36 -0.39 -13.40
C ALA A 30 2.86 -1.85 -13.42
N GLU A 31 3.77 -2.80 -13.17
CA GLU A 31 3.45 -4.23 -13.11
C GLU A 31 2.45 -4.53 -11.98
N ALA A 32 2.63 -3.91 -10.79
CA ALA A 32 1.73 -4.10 -9.66
C ALA A 32 0.32 -3.54 -9.92
N ILE A 33 0.20 -2.40 -10.59
CA ILE A 33 -1.11 -1.81 -10.94
C ILE A 33 -1.86 -2.70 -11.95
N GLN A 34 -1.16 -3.35 -12.88
CA GLN A 34 -1.80 -4.30 -13.81
C GLN A 34 -2.48 -5.47 -13.08
N LEU A 35 -1.95 -5.87 -11.92
CA LEU A 35 -2.54 -6.93 -11.09
C LEU A 35 -3.81 -6.51 -10.34
N LEU A 36 -4.19 -5.24 -10.39
CA LEU A 36 -5.51 -4.80 -9.90
C LEU A 36 -6.65 -5.24 -10.83
N GLU A 37 -6.34 -5.61 -12.09
CA GLU A 37 -7.31 -6.05 -13.10
C GLU A 37 -8.44 -5.04 -13.30
N ILE A 38 -8.08 -3.74 -13.32
CA ILE A 38 -9.00 -2.60 -13.35
C ILE A 38 -9.91 -2.67 -14.58
N GLN A 39 -11.22 -2.54 -14.35
CA GLN A 39 -12.22 -2.45 -15.39
C GLN A 39 -12.66 -0.99 -15.61
N GLU A 40 -13.31 -0.73 -16.73
CA GLU A 40 -13.91 0.58 -17.00
C GLU A 40 -14.96 0.95 -15.94
N GLY A 41 -14.85 2.14 -15.39
CA GLY A 41 -15.73 2.65 -14.33
C GLY A 41 -15.34 2.24 -12.91
N ASP A 42 -14.32 1.39 -12.73
CA ASP A 42 -13.85 0.97 -11.40
C ASP A 42 -13.40 2.15 -10.54
N LYS A 43 -13.64 2.04 -9.24
CA LYS A 43 -13.15 2.95 -8.22
C LYS A 43 -11.99 2.30 -7.47
N VAL A 44 -10.81 2.88 -7.61
CA VAL A 44 -9.56 2.37 -7.04
C VAL A 44 -9.11 3.26 -5.88
N LEU A 45 -8.68 2.64 -4.78
CA LEU A 45 -8.00 3.32 -3.69
C LEU A 45 -6.50 3.04 -3.75
N GLU A 46 -5.67 4.08 -3.74
CA GLU A 46 -4.25 3.95 -3.47
C GLU A 46 -3.93 4.46 -2.07
N VAL A 47 -3.41 3.57 -1.22
CA VAL A 47 -3.02 3.84 0.17
C VAL A 47 -1.54 4.19 0.22
N GLY A 48 -1.19 5.33 0.83
CA GLY A 48 0.18 5.83 0.89
C GLY A 48 0.66 6.30 -0.47
N VAL A 49 -0.15 7.10 -1.18
CA VAL A 49 0.13 7.58 -2.54
C VAL A 49 1.38 8.45 -2.64
N GLY A 50 1.79 9.08 -1.53
CA GLY A 50 2.97 9.92 -1.45
C GLY A 50 2.99 11.05 -2.47
N THR A 51 4.10 11.15 -3.20
CA THR A 51 4.27 12.13 -4.29
C THR A 51 3.58 11.74 -5.60
N GLY A 52 2.80 10.64 -5.62
CA GLY A 52 2.01 10.21 -6.77
C GLY A 52 2.81 9.57 -7.90
N LEU A 53 3.89 8.84 -7.60
CA LEU A 53 4.75 8.18 -8.61
C LEU A 53 4.06 7.06 -9.40
N SER A 54 2.94 6.55 -8.92
CA SER A 54 2.12 5.49 -9.51
C SER A 54 0.99 6.02 -10.39
N LEU A 55 0.55 7.26 -10.16
CA LEU A 55 -0.73 7.78 -10.64
C LEU A 55 -0.94 7.74 -12.16
N TYR A 56 0.10 7.91 -12.94
CA TYR A 56 0.02 7.89 -14.40
C TYR A 56 -0.04 6.48 -15.02
N TYR A 57 0.03 5.42 -14.21
CA TYR A 57 -0.17 4.05 -14.69
C TYR A 57 -1.61 3.59 -14.65
N TYR A 58 -2.49 4.33 -13.94
CA TYR A 58 -3.90 4.03 -13.91
C TYR A 58 -4.59 4.43 -15.22
N PRO A 59 -5.46 3.58 -15.78
CA PRO A 59 -6.23 3.95 -16.96
C PRO A 59 -7.19 5.10 -16.66
N GLU A 60 -7.38 6.00 -17.61
CA GLU A 60 -8.29 7.15 -17.47
C GLU A 60 -9.78 6.71 -17.34
N SER A 61 -10.08 5.48 -17.71
CA SER A 61 -11.43 4.90 -17.60
C SER A 61 -11.83 4.52 -16.16
N CYS A 62 -10.93 4.55 -15.19
CA CYS A 62 -11.24 4.33 -13.78
C CYS A 62 -11.19 5.64 -12.98
N ARG A 63 -11.68 5.61 -11.75
CA ARG A 63 -11.55 6.71 -10.79
C ARG A 63 -10.58 6.31 -9.68
N VAL A 64 -9.52 7.07 -9.49
CA VAL A 64 -8.51 6.83 -8.45
C VAL A 64 -8.70 7.82 -7.30
N ILE A 65 -8.75 7.30 -6.07
CA ILE A 65 -8.59 8.10 -4.86
C ILE A 65 -7.26 7.70 -4.23
N GLY A 66 -6.33 8.64 -4.10
CA GLY A 66 -5.06 8.45 -3.41
C GLY A 66 -5.10 9.07 -2.02
N ILE A 67 -4.72 8.32 -0.99
CA ILE A 67 -4.59 8.85 0.38
C ILE A 67 -3.15 8.79 0.86
N ASP A 68 -2.76 9.80 1.63
CA ASP A 68 -1.49 9.82 2.36
C ASP A 68 -1.65 10.62 3.65
N PHE A 69 -0.87 10.28 4.67
CA PHE A 69 -0.87 11.01 5.94
C PHE A 69 -0.07 12.33 5.84
N CYS A 70 0.99 12.32 5.02
CA CYS A 70 1.93 13.44 4.89
C CYS A 70 1.45 14.47 3.87
N GLU A 71 1.03 15.65 4.33
CA GLU A 71 0.55 16.73 3.47
C GLU A 71 1.62 17.22 2.48
N ALA A 72 2.88 17.30 2.91
CA ALA A 72 3.99 17.73 2.04
C ALA A 72 4.23 16.78 0.86
N MET A 73 3.95 15.48 1.03
CA MET A 73 3.97 14.50 -0.05
C MET A 73 2.78 14.70 -1.00
N LEU A 74 1.58 14.89 -0.44
CA LEU A 74 0.36 15.11 -1.22
C LEU A 74 0.43 16.38 -2.08
N GLU A 75 1.02 17.46 -1.58
CA GLU A 75 1.20 18.68 -2.37
C GLU A 75 2.02 18.41 -3.64
N LYS A 76 3.07 17.60 -3.57
CA LYS A 76 3.82 17.17 -4.75
C LYS A 76 2.98 16.25 -5.65
N GLY A 77 2.18 15.38 -5.05
CA GLY A 77 1.21 14.55 -5.76
C GLY A 77 0.21 15.40 -6.55
N LYS A 78 -0.38 16.42 -5.93
CA LYS A 78 -1.31 17.37 -6.56
C LYS A 78 -0.65 18.13 -7.73
N GLN A 79 0.58 18.59 -7.55
CA GLN A 79 1.35 19.21 -8.63
C GLN A 79 1.57 18.23 -9.80
N ARG A 80 1.81 16.94 -9.51
CA ARG A 80 1.94 15.90 -10.52
C ARG A 80 0.62 15.64 -11.24
N VAL A 81 -0.49 15.51 -10.52
CA VAL A 81 -1.85 15.40 -11.09
C VAL A 81 -2.13 16.55 -12.05
N ALA A 82 -1.88 17.78 -11.62
CA ALA A 82 -2.07 18.98 -12.47
C ALA A 82 -1.14 18.96 -13.68
N ARG A 83 0.14 18.64 -13.51
CA ARG A 83 1.15 18.61 -14.58
C ARG A 83 0.82 17.62 -15.69
N TYR A 84 0.28 16.46 -15.34
CA TYR A 84 -0.03 15.38 -16.30
C TYR A 84 -1.51 15.33 -16.69
N GLY A 85 -2.34 16.27 -16.19
CA GLY A 85 -3.75 16.35 -16.55
C GLY A 85 -4.57 15.13 -16.08
N LEU A 86 -4.22 14.51 -14.94
CA LEU A 86 -4.86 13.27 -14.45
C LEU A 86 -6.23 13.60 -13.82
N SER A 87 -7.22 13.94 -14.64
CA SER A 87 -8.55 14.38 -14.17
C SER A 87 -9.36 13.28 -13.45
N HIS A 88 -8.99 12.01 -13.62
CA HIS A 88 -9.60 10.85 -12.97
C HIS A 88 -9.05 10.58 -11.56
N VAL A 89 -8.08 11.39 -11.07
CA VAL A 89 -7.39 11.21 -9.79
C VAL A 89 -7.79 12.28 -8.78
N ASP A 90 -8.15 11.86 -7.56
CA ASP A 90 -8.42 12.72 -6.40
C ASP A 90 -7.45 12.35 -5.25
N LEU A 91 -6.80 13.35 -4.63
CA LEU A 91 -5.83 13.15 -3.55
C LEU A 91 -6.34 13.74 -2.24
N ARG A 92 -6.28 12.95 -1.16
CA ARG A 92 -6.79 13.34 0.17
C ARG A 92 -5.79 13.03 1.26
N GLN A 93 -5.65 13.96 2.21
CA GLN A 93 -4.94 13.69 3.45
C GLN A 93 -5.82 12.80 4.34
N MET A 94 -5.28 11.65 4.75
CA MET A 94 -6.03 10.69 5.56
C MET A 94 -5.10 9.69 6.25
N ASP A 95 -5.46 9.29 7.48
CA ASP A 95 -4.79 8.20 8.18
C ASP A 95 -5.27 6.84 7.65
N ALA A 96 -4.34 6.05 7.11
CA ALA A 96 -4.63 4.72 6.60
C ALA A 96 -5.06 3.72 7.69
N MET A 97 -4.77 3.99 8.97
CA MET A 97 -5.24 3.17 10.10
C MET A 97 -6.71 3.43 10.48
N LYS A 98 -7.29 4.53 9.97
CA LYS A 98 -8.68 4.91 10.21
C LYS A 98 -9.23 5.65 8.99
N MET A 99 -9.59 4.90 7.96
CA MET A 99 -10.07 5.47 6.71
C MET A 99 -11.51 5.96 6.82
N GLU A 100 -11.76 7.21 6.40
CA GLU A 100 -13.07 7.85 6.39
C GLU A 100 -13.88 7.50 5.12
N PHE A 101 -13.87 6.21 4.76
CA PHE A 101 -14.65 5.67 3.67
C PHE A 101 -15.64 4.64 4.20
N GLU A 102 -16.79 4.52 3.53
CA GLU A 102 -17.76 3.47 3.81
C GLU A 102 -17.19 2.08 3.45
N ASP A 103 -17.74 1.05 4.07
CA ASP A 103 -17.44 -0.34 3.72
C ASP A 103 -17.77 -0.61 2.24
N ASN A 104 -16.94 -1.42 1.59
CA ASN A 104 -17.17 -1.83 0.20
C ASN A 104 -17.24 -0.67 -0.82
N SER A 105 -16.46 0.40 -0.59
CA SER A 105 -16.47 1.61 -1.43
C SER A 105 -15.62 1.49 -2.69
N PHE A 106 -14.66 0.54 -2.74
CA PHE A 106 -13.68 0.43 -3.81
C PHE A 106 -13.69 -0.95 -4.45
N ASP A 107 -13.56 -0.99 -5.79
CA ASP A 107 -13.45 -2.21 -6.56
C ASP A 107 -12.09 -2.87 -6.36
N SER A 108 -11.04 -2.05 -6.24
CA SER A 108 -9.69 -2.52 -5.90
C SER A 108 -8.94 -1.54 -5.01
N VAL A 109 -7.94 -2.05 -4.25
CA VAL A 109 -7.11 -1.29 -3.34
C VAL A 109 -5.64 -1.62 -3.56
N PHE A 110 -4.80 -0.59 -3.69
CA PHE A 110 -3.38 -0.70 -3.90
C PHE A 110 -2.59 -0.06 -2.75
N ALA A 111 -1.49 -0.69 -2.34
CA ALA A 111 -0.54 -0.11 -1.41
C ALA A 111 0.89 -0.43 -1.84
N ALA A 112 1.69 0.61 -2.15
CA ALA A 112 3.08 0.47 -2.57
C ALA A 112 4.02 1.10 -1.56
N TYR A 113 4.88 0.27 -0.96
CA TYR A 113 5.95 0.69 -0.03
C TYR A 113 5.45 1.34 1.28
N VAL A 114 4.18 1.21 1.61
CA VAL A 114 3.54 1.83 2.78
C VAL A 114 3.37 0.86 3.96
N ILE A 115 3.05 -0.41 3.70
CA ILE A 115 2.71 -1.39 4.75
C ILE A 115 3.84 -1.55 5.80
N THR A 116 5.11 -1.47 5.38
CA THR A 116 6.26 -1.52 6.30
C THR A 116 6.63 -0.17 6.90
N ALA A 117 5.94 0.90 6.52
CA ALA A 117 6.21 2.27 6.96
C ALA A 117 5.15 2.83 7.93
N VAL A 118 4.14 2.04 8.28
CA VAL A 118 3.07 2.44 9.20
C VAL A 118 3.27 1.85 10.59
N PRO A 119 2.72 2.48 11.65
CA PRO A 119 2.83 1.97 13.02
C PRO A 119 2.19 0.61 13.21
N ASP A 120 1.01 0.38 12.63
CA ASP A 120 0.27 -0.89 12.69
C ASP A 120 -0.12 -1.37 11.28
N PRO A 121 0.73 -2.23 10.65
CA PRO A 121 0.46 -2.82 9.34
C PRO A 121 -0.84 -3.63 9.27
N ARG A 122 -1.20 -4.31 10.38
CA ARG A 122 -2.42 -5.14 10.42
C ARG A 122 -3.67 -4.28 10.45
N GLN A 123 -3.65 -3.16 11.17
CA GLN A 123 -4.76 -2.21 11.19
C GLN A 123 -4.97 -1.60 9.81
N VAL A 124 -3.90 -1.17 9.11
CA VAL A 124 -3.99 -0.67 7.74
C VAL A 124 -4.57 -1.73 6.80
N LEU A 125 -4.09 -2.97 6.88
CA LEU A 125 -4.63 -4.05 6.06
C LEU A 125 -6.11 -4.34 6.37
N SER A 126 -6.52 -4.26 7.65
CA SER A 126 -7.93 -4.39 8.07
C SER A 126 -8.82 -3.33 7.42
N GLU A 127 -8.36 -2.08 7.39
CA GLU A 127 -9.07 -0.97 6.74
C GLU A 127 -9.12 -1.17 5.21
N MET A 128 -8.01 -1.59 4.58
CA MET A 128 -8.00 -1.92 3.15
C MET A 128 -9.03 -3.02 2.81
N ILE A 129 -9.11 -4.07 3.64
CA ILE A 129 -10.11 -5.13 3.51
C ILE A 129 -11.52 -4.57 3.69
N ARG A 130 -11.74 -3.71 4.68
CA ARG A 130 -13.05 -3.12 4.97
C ARG A 130 -13.57 -2.30 3.79
N VAL A 131 -12.76 -1.41 3.27
CA VAL A 131 -13.17 -0.49 2.19
C VAL A 131 -13.20 -1.14 0.80
N CYS A 132 -12.45 -2.22 0.59
CA CYS A 132 -12.49 -3.00 -0.65
C CYS A 132 -13.75 -3.85 -0.71
N LYS A 133 -14.44 -3.89 -1.84
CA LYS A 133 -15.61 -4.75 -2.08
C LYS A 133 -15.27 -6.24 -1.89
N PRO A 134 -16.25 -7.10 -1.52
CA PRO A 134 -16.11 -8.54 -1.65
C PRO A 134 -15.75 -8.91 -3.10
N GLN A 135 -14.82 -9.83 -3.28
CA GLN A 135 -14.21 -10.25 -4.56
C GLN A 135 -13.34 -9.16 -5.23
N GLY A 136 -13.20 -7.97 -4.65
CA GLY A 136 -12.29 -6.93 -5.12
C GLY A 136 -10.83 -7.33 -4.95
N LYS A 137 -9.94 -6.69 -5.71
CA LYS A 137 -8.49 -6.97 -5.65
C LYS A 137 -7.79 -6.08 -4.63
N ILE A 138 -6.90 -6.69 -3.86
CA ILE A 138 -5.97 -5.96 -2.99
C ILE A 138 -4.55 -6.33 -3.42
N VAL A 139 -3.78 -5.34 -3.84
CA VAL A 139 -2.40 -5.54 -4.28
C VAL A 139 -1.44 -4.79 -3.36
N LEU A 140 -0.48 -5.52 -2.82
CA LEU A 140 0.58 -5.00 -1.96
C LEU A 140 1.91 -5.10 -2.69
N LEU A 141 2.60 -3.96 -2.86
CA LEU A 141 3.98 -3.91 -3.36
C LEU A 141 4.88 -3.44 -2.22
N ASN A 142 5.61 -4.37 -1.60
CA ASN A 142 6.39 -4.03 -0.42
C ASN A 142 7.61 -4.95 -0.24
N HIS A 143 8.52 -4.55 0.63
CA HIS A 143 9.50 -5.48 1.16
C HIS A 143 8.85 -6.33 2.25
N PHE A 144 9.00 -7.65 2.15
CA PHE A 144 8.61 -8.59 3.19
C PHE A 144 9.82 -9.44 3.56
N GLN A 145 9.89 -9.84 4.83
CA GLN A 145 10.99 -10.64 5.36
C GLN A 145 11.37 -11.79 4.41
N ASN A 146 12.66 -11.93 4.17
CA ASN A 146 13.17 -12.97 3.27
C ASN A 146 13.07 -14.36 3.92
N ARG A 147 12.80 -15.38 3.11
CA ARG A 147 12.82 -16.79 3.55
C ARG A 147 14.23 -17.32 3.82
N ASN A 148 15.26 -16.69 3.25
CA ASN A 148 16.65 -17.07 3.50
C ASN A 148 17.02 -16.70 4.94
N ARG A 149 17.40 -17.69 5.74
CA ARG A 149 17.68 -17.56 7.18
C ARG A 149 18.79 -16.54 7.47
N LEU A 150 19.83 -16.48 6.63
CA LEU A 150 20.94 -15.54 6.80
C LEU A 150 20.50 -14.10 6.52
N ILE A 151 19.76 -13.88 5.44
CA ILE A 151 19.22 -12.55 5.10
C ILE A 151 18.24 -12.10 6.17
N SER A 152 17.35 -12.97 6.62
CA SER A 152 16.38 -12.70 7.69
C SER A 152 17.05 -12.32 9.02
N ILE A 153 18.21 -12.91 9.35
CA ILE A 153 18.99 -12.51 10.54
C ILE A 153 19.53 -11.09 10.35
N CYS A 154 20.11 -10.79 9.18
CA CYS A 154 20.60 -9.44 8.87
C CYS A 154 19.47 -8.40 8.92
N GLU A 155 18.32 -8.71 8.35
CA GLU A 155 17.11 -7.85 8.40
C GLU A 155 16.69 -7.55 9.86
N ARG A 156 16.70 -8.56 10.74
CA ARG A 156 16.38 -8.40 12.17
C ARG A 156 17.40 -7.54 12.91
N VAL A 157 18.68 -7.69 12.59
CA VAL A 157 19.75 -6.87 13.22
C VAL A 157 19.64 -5.41 12.78
N VAL A 158 19.29 -5.15 11.51
CA VAL A 158 19.16 -3.80 10.97
C VAL A 158 17.80 -3.17 11.28
N SER A 159 16.77 -3.98 11.53
CA SER A 159 15.38 -3.52 11.77
C SER A 159 15.25 -2.44 12.87
N PRO A 160 15.95 -2.48 14.03
CA PRO A 160 15.86 -1.41 15.02
C PRO A 160 16.33 -0.04 14.49
N LEU A 161 17.33 -0.04 13.61
CA LEU A 161 17.81 1.19 12.95
C LEU A 161 16.80 1.65 11.88
N CYS A 162 16.26 0.72 11.09
CA CYS A 162 15.22 1.00 10.11
C CYS A 162 13.95 1.55 10.75
N LYS A 163 13.56 1.02 11.93
CA LYS A 163 12.39 1.52 12.69
C LYS A 163 12.55 2.99 13.10
N ARG A 164 13.78 3.47 13.35
CA ARG A 164 14.03 4.89 13.65
C ARG A 164 13.78 5.81 12.46
N ILE A 165 13.85 5.28 11.24
CA ILE A 165 13.56 6.01 10.00
C ILE A 165 12.21 5.62 9.38
N GLY A 166 11.32 4.95 10.16
CA GLY A 166 9.95 4.65 9.76
C GLY A 166 9.78 3.41 8.88
N PHE A 167 10.70 2.44 8.92
CA PHE A 167 10.64 1.27 8.09
C PHE A 167 10.81 -0.04 8.89
N GLN A 168 9.91 -1.02 8.70
CA GLN A 168 9.99 -2.35 9.30
C GLN A 168 10.55 -3.34 8.28
N ALA A 169 11.86 -3.63 8.35
CA ALA A 169 12.53 -4.54 7.42
C ALA A 169 12.17 -6.02 7.64
N ASP A 170 11.64 -6.36 8.80
CA ASP A 170 11.45 -7.73 9.29
C ASP A 170 9.99 -8.20 9.34
N LEU A 171 9.07 -7.54 8.60
CA LEU A 171 7.66 -7.91 8.55
C LEU A 171 7.44 -9.19 7.73
N PRO A 172 7.04 -10.33 8.35
CA PRO A 172 6.69 -11.54 7.61
C PRO A 172 5.34 -11.38 6.93
N LEU A 173 5.26 -11.71 5.64
CA LEU A 173 3.99 -11.69 4.90
C LEU A 173 2.94 -12.61 5.54
N SER A 174 3.36 -13.78 6.04
CA SER A 174 2.47 -14.74 6.71
C SER A 174 1.78 -14.14 7.93
N SER A 175 2.52 -13.42 8.78
CA SER A 175 1.93 -12.77 9.98
C SER A 175 1.02 -11.61 9.62
N LEU A 176 1.32 -10.90 8.54
CA LEU A 176 0.44 -9.83 8.06
C LEU A 176 -0.92 -10.38 7.59
N LEU A 177 -0.91 -11.52 6.88
CA LEU A 177 -2.12 -12.12 6.28
C LEU A 177 -2.85 -13.08 7.22
N GLU A 178 -2.27 -13.46 8.35
CA GLU A 178 -2.85 -14.42 9.29
C GLU A 178 -4.22 -13.95 9.80
N GLY A 179 -5.23 -14.84 9.71
CA GLY A 179 -6.60 -14.54 10.15
C GLY A 179 -7.35 -13.52 9.27
N THR A 180 -6.80 -13.13 8.11
CA THR A 180 -7.52 -12.29 7.14
C THR A 180 -8.36 -13.14 6.18
N PRO A 181 -9.42 -12.57 5.60
CA PRO A 181 -10.22 -13.23 4.55
C PRO A 181 -9.58 -13.13 3.16
N LEU A 182 -8.32 -12.73 3.06
CA LEU A 182 -7.63 -12.56 1.79
C LEU A 182 -7.18 -13.91 1.22
N LEU A 183 -7.57 -14.17 -0.03
CA LEU A 183 -7.00 -15.25 -0.81
C LEU A 183 -5.81 -14.72 -1.61
N VAL A 184 -4.62 -15.18 -1.30
CA VAL A 184 -3.41 -14.87 -2.10
C VAL A 184 -3.50 -15.63 -3.43
N GLU A 185 -3.55 -14.91 -4.54
CA GLU A 185 -3.57 -15.48 -5.89
C GLU A 185 -2.17 -15.56 -6.48
N ARG A 186 -1.36 -14.51 -6.23
CA ARG A 186 -0.03 -14.39 -6.80
C ARG A 186 0.94 -13.73 -5.80
N THR A 187 2.17 -14.21 -5.80
CA THR A 187 3.28 -13.57 -5.10
C THR A 187 4.51 -13.61 -6.00
N GLU A 188 5.00 -12.47 -6.43
CA GLU A 188 6.15 -12.35 -7.33
C GLU A 188 7.22 -11.46 -6.71
N SER A 189 8.49 -11.81 -6.99
CA SER A 189 9.63 -10.97 -6.62
C SER A 189 9.94 -10.01 -7.75
N MET A 190 10.10 -8.71 -7.43
CA MET A 190 10.32 -7.66 -8.41
C MET A 190 11.81 -7.43 -8.66
N ARG A 191 12.15 -7.20 -9.92
CA ARG A 191 13.54 -6.83 -10.34
C ARG A 191 13.85 -5.36 -9.92
N PRO A 192 15.11 -4.98 -9.75
CA PRO A 192 16.32 -5.75 -10.12
C PRO A 192 16.86 -6.70 -9.05
N LEU A 193 16.54 -6.55 -7.77
CA LEU A 193 17.20 -7.28 -6.68
C LEU A 193 16.38 -8.44 -6.11
N ASN A 194 15.16 -8.70 -6.60
CA ASN A 194 14.20 -9.65 -6.02
C ASN A 194 13.90 -9.40 -4.51
N TYR A 195 14.22 -8.18 -4.07
CA TYR A 195 14.07 -7.76 -2.68
C TYR A 195 12.62 -7.33 -2.35
N TRP A 196 11.96 -6.75 -3.34
CA TRP A 196 10.58 -6.33 -3.28
C TRP A 196 9.65 -7.42 -3.80
N LYS A 197 8.48 -7.54 -3.20
CA LYS A 197 7.46 -8.49 -3.63
C LYS A 197 6.18 -7.75 -3.95
N VAL A 198 5.51 -8.20 -5.00
CA VAL A 198 4.11 -7.89 -5.25
C VAL A 198 3.27 -9.08 -4.80
N VAL A 199 2.21 -8.78 -4.07
CA VAL A 199 1.24 -9.77 -3.57
C VAL A 199 -0.13 -9.36 -4.05
N GLN A 200 -0.74 -10.16 -4.91
CA GLN A 200 -2.11 -9.99 -5.38
C GLN A 200 -3.02 -10.87 -4.55
N CYS A 201 -4.07 -10.27 -3.99
CA CYS A 201 -5.06 -10.95 -3.19
C CYS A 201 -6.48 -10.66 -3.71
N THR A 202 -7.36 -11.65 -3.60
CA THR A 202 -8.80 -11.44 -3.71
C THR A 202 -9.42 -11.32 -2.32
N ASN A 203 -10.22 -10.28 -2.10
CA ASN A 203 -10.93 -10.04 -0.85
C ASN A 203 -12.14 -10.97 -0.72
N ARG A 204 -12.01 -12.06 0.03
CA ARG A 204 -13.09 -13.03 0.30
C ARG A 204 -13.86 -12.74 1.59
N LYS A 205 -13.90 -11.46 2.01
CA LYS A 205 -14.66 -11.10 3.20
C LYS A 205 -16.16 -11.34 3.00
N PRO A 206 -16.89 -11.73 4.06
CA PRO A 206 -18.36 -11.73 4.04
C PRO A 206 -18.87 -10.28 3.99
N LEU A 207 -20.12 -10.08 3.53
CA LEU A 207 -20.75 -8.76 3.44
C LEU A 207 -20.83 -8.02 4.78
N ASN A 208 -20.90 -8.76 5.90
CA ASN A 208 -20.94 -8.24 7.28
C ASN A 208 -19.57 -8.29 7.97
N TRP A 209 -18.48 -8.07 7.25
CA TRP A 209 -17.14 -8.00 7.82
C TRP A 209 -16.97 -6.79 8.74
N HIS A 210 -16.51 -7.03 9.98
CA HIS A 210 -16.33 -6.00 11.02
C HIS A 210 -14.87 -5.82 11.46
N GLY A 211 -13.90 -6.21 10.62
CA GLY A 211 -12.47 -6.09 10.89
C GLY A 211 -11.83 -7.34 11.48
N LEU A 212 -10.49 -7.30 11.66
CA LEU A 212 -9.69 -8.43 12.13
C LEU A 212 -9.97 -8.81 13.60
N ASN A 213 -10.59 -7.93 14.38
CA ASN A 213 -10.99 -8.16 15.76
C ASN A 213 -12.41 -8.75 15.89
N GLY A 214 -13.16 -8.83 14.79
CA GLY A 214 -14.43 -9.54 14.72
C GLY A 214 -14.16 -11.03 14.52
N THR A 215 -14.55 -11.86 15.47
CA THR A 215 -14.48 -13.33 15.35
C THR A 215 -15.17 -13.76 14.06
N LEU A 216 -14.43 -14.39 13.15
CA LEU A 216 -15.04 -15.12 12.03
C LEU A 216 -16.09 -16.08 12.61
N PRO A 217 -17.32 -16.15 12.05
CA PRO A 217 -18.26 -17.17 12.47
C PRO A 217 -17.59 -18.53 12.31
N LYS A 218 -17.48 -19.29 13.39
CA LYS A 218 -16.98 -20.66 13.37
C LYS A 218 -17.85 -21.45 12.38
N ARG A 219 -17.22 -22.02 11.37
CA ARG A 219 -17.85 -22.99 10.49
C ARG A 219 -18.13 -24.30 11.23
#